data_3b5cd428cff1ff0d9ed93be538ffb79e
#
_entry.id   3b5cd428cff1ff0d9ed93be538ffb79e
#
_cell.length_a   1.000
_cell.length_b   1.000
_cell.length_c   1.000
_cell.angle_alpha   90.00
_cell.angle_beta   90.00
_cell.angle_gamma   90.00
#
_symmetry.space_group_name_H-M   'P 1'
#
loop_
_entity.id
_entity.type
_entity.pdbx_description
1 polymer ?
#
loop_
_entity_poly.entity_id
_entity_poly.type
_entity_poly.pdbx_seq_one_letter_code
_entity_poly.pdbx_strand_id
1 'polypeptide(L)'
;DAVEVAERLQPDVILMDMVMPGLNGIDATRQIIKRSPGTRILILTAYLEDERLLQALRAGAAGYVVKNSDMDELLLAIQSVHRGNTYFSTTVPEEISVHEILLQSKQPEGKTGYELLTAREREVLQLIAEGLSNQAIADELVISVKTVEAHRAHIMTKLHAKNRTDLIRYAIRRGIVSLDGPEAMPER
;
A
#
# COMPACT_ATOMS: atom_id res chain seq x y z
N ASP A 1 -19.29 -8.31 4.92
CA ASP A 1 -18.17 -7.78 4.11
C ASP A 1 -18.51 -6.37 3.65
N ALA A 2 -17.54 -5.42 3.73
CA ALA A 2 -17.75 -4.02 3.37
C ALA A 2 -18.20 -3.86 1.91
N VAL A 3 -17.70 -4.71 1.02
CA VAL A 3 -18.04 -4.71 -0.42
C VAL A 3 -19.50 -5.08 -0.64
N GLU A 4 -20.00 -6.12 0.01
CA GLU A 4 -21.40 -6.56 -0.09
C GLU A 4 -22.37 -5.53 0.48
N VAL A 5 -21.99 -4.89 1.61
CA VAL A 5 -22.78 -3.83 2.22
C VAL A 5 -22.87 -2.61 1.29
N ALA A 6 -21.76 -2.20 0.69
CA ALA A 6 -21.72 -1.10 -0.26
C ALA A 6 -22.59 -1.40 -1.51
N GLU A 7 -22.50 -2.61 -2.04
CA GLU A 7 -23.28 -3.04 -3.20
C GLU A 7 -24.79 -3.06 -2.91
N ARG A 8 -25.18 -3.48 -1.70
CA ARG A 8 -26.59 -3.53 -1.28
C ARG A 8 -27.17 -2.14 -0.97
N LEU A 9 -26.41 -1.28 -0.29
CA LEU A 9 -26.90 0.01 0.18
C LEU A 9 -26.71 1.14 -0.83
N GLN A 10 -25.79 1.00 -1.77
CA GLN A 10 -25.46 2.02 -2.78
C GLN A 10 -25.28 3.42 -2.17
N PRO A 11 -24.44 3.59 -1.12
CA PRO A 11 -24.29 4.89 -0.48
C PRO A 11 -23.55 5.87 -1.40
N ASP A 12 -23.86 7.16 -1.26
CA ASP A 12 -23.15 8.22 -1.99
C ASP A 12 -21.68 8.33 -1.56
N VAL A 13 -21.42 8.21 -0.24
CA VAL A 13 -20.10 8.33 0.34
C VAL A 13 -19.85 7.20 1.35
N ILE A 14 -18.66 6.61 1.29
CA ILE A 14 -18.17 5.63 2.28
C ILE A 14 -16.95 6.22 2.97
N LEU A 15 -16.96 6.21 4.31
CA LEU A 15 -15.76 6.37 5.12
C LEU A 15 -15.10 5.00 5.27
N MET A 16 -13.90 4.86 4.71
CA MET A 16 -13.18 3.59 4.66
C MET A 16 -11.92 3.66 5.51
N ASP A 17 -11.85 2.82 6.54
CA ASP A 17 -10.59 2.63 7.26
C ASP A 17 -9.57 1.94 6.35
N MET A 18 -8.34 2.45 6.34
CA MET A 18 -7.25 1.85 5.58
C MET A 18 -6.82 0.50 6.16
N VAL A 19 -6.85 0.35 7.48
CA VAL A 19 -6.42 -0.85 8.20
C VAL A 19 -7.64 -1.60 8.74
N MET A 20 -8.02 -2.66 8.06
CA MET A 20 -9.13 -3.52 8.47
C MET A 20 -8.69 -4.99 8.45
N PRO A 21 -9.22 -5.84 9.34
CA PRO A 21 -8.94 -7.28 9.30
C PRO A 21 -9.55 -7.93 8.05
N GLY A 22 -8.83 -8.88 7.47
CA GLY A 22 -9.25 -9.60 6.26
C GLY A 22 -8.96 -8.81 4.99
N LEU A 23 -9.92 -8.04 4.50
CA LEU A 23 -9.75 -7.20 3.32
C LEU A 23 -9.35 -5.78 3.75
N ASN A 24 -8.15 -5.34 3.35
CA ASN A 24 -7.69 -3.98 3.64
C ASN A 24 -8.51 -2.92 2.88
N GLY A 25 -8.50 -1.67 3.38
CA GLY A 25 -9.32 -0.59 2.82
C GLY A 25 -9.00 -0.22 1.37
N ILE A 26 -7.77 -0.40 0.91
CA ILE A 26 -7.36 -0.12 -0.48
C ILE A 26 -7.97 -1.14 -1.43
N ASP A 27 -7.90 -2.43 -1.09
CA ASP A 27 -8.48 -3.50 -1.91
C ASP A 27 -10.01 -3.48 -1.84
N ALA A 28 -10.60 -3.15 -0.69
CA ALA A 28 -12.03 -2.90 -0.56
C ALA A 28 -12.46 -1.73 -1.47
N THR A 29 -11.73 -0.62 -1.46
CA THR A 29 -11.97 0.54 -2.34
C THR A 29 -12.00 0.12 -3.80
N ARG A 30 -10.98 -0.60 -4.26
CA ARG A 30 -10.88 -1.06 -5.65
C ARG A 30 -12.08 -1.93 -6.07
N GLN A 31 -12.52 -2.82 -5.18
CA GLN A 31 -13.67 -3.69 -5.44
C GLN A 31 -14.99 -2.92 -5.44
N ILE A 32 -15.18 -1.99 -4.49
CA ILE A 32 -16.41 -1.18 -4.39
C ILE A 32 -16.55 -0.28 -5.62
N ILE A 33 -15.51 0.47 -5.98
CA ILE A 33 -15.55 1.35 -7.17
C ILE A 33 -15.88 0.57 -8.44
N LYS A 34 -15.38 -0.66 -8.55
CA LYS A 34 -15.68 -1.52 -9.71
C LYS A 34 -17.14 -1.97 -9.76
N ARG A 35 -17.77 -2.23 -8.60
CA ARG A 35 -19.16 -2.74 -8.49
C ARG A 35 -20.19 -1.63 -8.33
N SER A 36 -19.79 -0.53 -7.70
CA SER A 36 -20.63 0.63 -7.39
C SER A 36 -19.92 1.93 -7.79
N PRO A 37 -19.80 2.23 -9.09
CA PRO A 37 -18.99 3.36 -9.60
C PRO A 37 -19.55 4.73 -9.21
N GLY A 38 -20.78 4.81 -8.73
CA GLY A 38 -21.40 6.05 -8.21
C GLY A 38 -20.98 6.38 -6.77
N THR A 39 -20.49 5.39 -6.02
CA THR A 39 -20.08 5.56 -4.63
C THR A 39 -18.73 6.26 -4.55
N ARG A 40 -18.62 7.27 -3.70
CA ARG A 40 -17.37 7.99 -3.41
C ARG A 40 -16.73 7.43 -2.14
N ILE A 41 -15.42 7.19 -2.15
CA ILE A 41 -14.73 6.63 -0.99
C ILE A 41 -13.75 7.65 -0.44
N LEU A 42 -13.93 7.98 0.84
CA LEU A 42 -13.05 8.82 1.63
C LEU A 42 -12.29 7.94 2.61
N ILE A 43 -10.98 7.85 2.46
CA ILE A 43 -10.14 7.01 3.31
C ILE A 43 -9.91 7.67 4.66
N LEU A 44 -10.02 6.89 5.74
CA LEU A 44 -9.59 7.27 7.07
C LEU A 44 -8.24 6.60 7.38
N THR A 45 -7.24 7.39 7.75
CA THR A 45 -5.91 6.88 8.08
C THR A 45 -5.39 7.46 9.40
N ALA A 46 -4.66 6.67 10.15
CA ALA A 46 -3.97 7.16 11.35
C ALA A 46 -2.65 7.87 11.00
N TYR A 47 -2.02 7.47 9.90
CA TYR A 47 -0.72 7.98 9.46
C TYR A 47 -0.73 8.24 7.96
N LEU A 48 -0.07 9.32 7.56
CA LEU A 48 0.15 9.69 6.16
C LEU A 48 1.45 9.05 5.68
N GLU A 49 1.33 8.16 4.72
CA GLU A 49 2.46 7.61 3.95
C GLU A 49 2.15 7.81 2.48
N ASP A 50 3.05 8.46 1.74
CA ASP A 50 2.88 8.82 0.33
C ASP A 50 2.50 7.63 -0.54
N GLU A 51 3.15 6.49 -0.31
CA GLU A 51 2.91 5.28 -1.09
C GLU A 51 1.50 4.72 -0.87
N ARG A 52 1.01 4.73 0.37
CA ARG A 52 -0.36 4.28 0.69
C ARG A 52 -1.41 5.22 0.15
N LEU A 53 -1.15 6.51 0.22
CA LEU A 53 -2.02 7.53 -0.36
C LEU A 53 -2.12 7.35 -1.87
N LEU A 54 -0.98 7.19 -2.56
CA LEU A 54 -0.96 6.93 -4.00
C LEU A 54 -1.73 5.66 -4.37
N GLN A 55 -1.57 4.58 -3.59
CA GLN A 55 -2.30 3.32 -3.81
C GLN A 55 -3.81 3.50 -3.62
N ALA A 56 -4.24 4.25 -2.59
CA ALA A 56 -5.66 4.54 -2.34
C ALA A 56 -6.29 5.34 -3.50
N LEU A 57 -5.61 6.38 -3.98
CA LEU A 57 -6.07 7.18 -5.12
C LEU A 57 -6.13 6.35 -6.42
N ARG A 58 -5.15 5.50 -6.68
CA ARG A 58 -5.17 4.54 -7.79
C ARG A 58 -6.28 3.50 -7.68
N ALA A 59 -6.65 3.14 -6.46
CA ALA A 59 -7.80 2.26 -6.22
C ALA A 59 -9.14 2.96 -6.47
N GLY A 60 -9.16 4.30 -6.64
CA GLY A 60 -10.33 5.11 -6.92
C GLY A 60 -10.87 5.87 -5.73
N ALA A 61 -10.10 6.01 -4.62
CA ALA A 61 -10.49 6.85 -3.51
C ALA A 61 -10.64 8.32 -3.97
N ALA A 62 -11.68 8.99 -3.49
CA ALA A 62 -11.95 10.39 -3.77
C ALA A 62 -11.20 11.35 -2.85
N GLY A 63 -10.53 10.82 -1.82
CA GLY A 63 -9.71 11.58 -0.91
C GLY A 63 -9.37 10.82 0.35
N TYR A 64 -8.75 11.53 1.29
CA TYR A 64 -8.47 10.96 2.61
C TYR A 64 -8.56 12.03 3.71
N VAL A 65 -8.81 11.56 4.93
CA VAL A 65 -8.81 12.33 6.16
C VAL A 65 -8.01 11.58 7.23
N VAL A 66 -7.25 12.31 8.04
CA VAL A 66 -6.54 11.74 9.17
C VAL A 66 -7.54 11.47 10.31
N LYS A 67 -7.46 10.31 10.97
CA LYS A 67 -8.38 9.91 12.05
C LYS A 67 -8.42 10.90 13.24
N ASN A 68 -7.35 11.70 13.40
CA ASN A 68 -7.26 12.71 14.46
C ASN A 68 -7.77 14.09 14.01
N SER A 69 -8.31 14.23 12.81
CA SER A 69 -8.97 15.44 12.35
C SER A 69 -10.22 15.74 13.21
N ASP A 70 -10.55 17.01 13.34
CA ASP A 70 -11.78 17.41 14.02
C ASP A 70 -13.03 17.02 13.22
N MET A 71 -14.18 17.10 13.88
CA MET A 71 -15.46 16.72 13.27
C MET A 71 -15.84 17.66 12.12
N ASP A 72 -15.47 18.93 12.21
CA ASP A 72 -15.80 19.94 11.18
C ASP A 72 -15.00 19.65 9.90
N GLU A 73 -13.73 19.27 10.02
CA GLU A 73 -12.90 18.82 8.89
C GLU A 73 -13.49 17.58 8.23
N LEU A 74 -13.90 16.58 9.03
CA LEU A 74 -14.52 15.37 8.51
C LEU A 74 -15.81 15.65 7.76
N LEU A 75 -16.69 16.50 8.30
CA LEU A 75 -17.93 16.90 7.65
C LEU A 75 -17.68 17.67 6.34
N LEU A 76 -16.70 18.57 6.34
CA LEU A 76 -16.28 19.29 5.13
C LEU A 76 -15.76 18.32 4.07
N ALA A 77 -14.95 17.33 4.45
CA ALA A 77 -14.43 16.30 3.56
C ALA A 77 -15.56 15.48 2.92
N ILE A 78 -16.52 15.01 3.72
CA ILE A 78 -17.68 14.25 3.23
C ILE A 78 -18.49 15.08 2.22
N GLN A 79 -18.79 16.33 2.55
CA GLN A 79 -19.55 17.23 1.66
C GLN A 79 -18.80 17.51 0.36
N SER A 80 -17.49 17.72 0.42
CA SER A 80 -16.64 17.95 -0.75
C SER A 80 -16.65 16.73 -1.67
N VAL A 81 -16.44 15.55 -1.13
CA VAL A 81 -16.41 14.30 -1.87
C VAL A 81 -17.79 13.96 -2.45
N HIS A 82 -18.87 14.16 -1.71
CA HIS A 82 -20.25 14.00 -2.19
C HIS A 82 -20.54 14.88 -3.41
N ARG A 83 -20.04 16.11 -3.44
CA ARG A 83 -20.16 17.03 -4.60
C ARG A 83 -19.29 16.64 -5.79
N GLY A 84 -18.52 15.58 -5.70
CA GLY A 84 -17.64 15.10 -6.76
C GLY A 84 -16.21 15.67 -6.75
N ASN A 85 -15.87 16.49 -5.76
CA ASN A 85 -14.52 17.00 -5.59
C ASN A 85 -13.63 15.96 -4.90
N THR A 86 -12.31 16.12 -5.01
CA THR A 86 -11.35 15.41 -4.17
C THR A 86 -11.12 16.19 -2.88
N TYR A 87 -10.83 15.49 -1.77
CA TYR A 87 -10.50 16.13 -0.50
C TYR A 87 -9.26 15.48 0.13
N PHE A 88 -8.38 16.31 0.65
CA PHE A 88 -7.17 15.90 1.36
C PHE A 88 -7.05 16.70 2.65
N SER A 89 -6.84 16.00 3.77
CA SER A 89 -6.67 16.63 5.07
C SER A 89 -5.58 17.70 5.04
N THR A 90 -5.83 18.83 5.70
CA THR A 90 -4.88 19.98 5.75
C THR A 90 -3.63 19.71 6.58
N THR A 91 -3.62 18.66 7.39
CA THR A 91 -2.48 18.19 8.20
C THR A 91 -1.43 17.42 7.39
N VAL A 92 -1.40 17.60 6.07
CA VAL A 92 -0.36 17.01 5.20
C VAL A 92 0.98 17.68 5.51
N PRO A 93 2.04 16.92 5.84
CA PRO A 93 3.37 17.48 5.91
C PRO A 93 3.72 18.18 4.58
N GLU A 94 4.36 19.36 4.63
CA GLU A 94 4.79 20.13 3.45
C GLU A 94 5.67 19.30 2.48
N GLU A 95 6.28 18.24 2.98
CA GLU A 95 7.11 17.29 2.22
C GLU A 95 6.27 16.40 1.28
N ILE A 96 4.96 16.29 1.50
CA ILE A 96 4.04 15.49 0.67
C ILE A 96 3.41 16.38 -0.40
N SER A 97 3.87 16.29 -1.62
CA SER A 97 3.24 16.96 -2.76
C SER A 97 1.98 16.20 -3.21
N VAL A 98 0.83 16.54 -2.61
CA VAL A 98 -0.49 16.01 -3.02
C VAL A 98 -0.72 16.17 -4.53
N HIS A 99 -0.22 17.26 -5.11
CA HIS A 99 -0.30 17.53 -6.54
C HIS A 99 0.48 16.49 -7.37
N GLU A 100 1.70 16.15 -6.96
CA GLU A 100 2.52 15.12 -7.63
C GLU A 100 1.89 13.75 -7.49
N ILE A 101 1.34 13.41 -6.32
CA ILE A 101 0.65 12.15 -6.08
C ILE A 101 -0.60 12.04 -6.97
N LEU A 102 -1.38 13.11 -7.11
CA LEU A 102 -2.53 13.15 -8.00
C LEU A 102 -2.15 12.99 -9.48
N LEU A 103 -1.06 13.60 -9.91
CA LEU A 103 -0.53 13.40 -11.26
C LEU A 103 -0.08 11.95 -11.48
N GLN A 104 0.60 11.36 -10.51
CA GLN A 104 1.03 9.97 -10.57
C GLN A 104 -0.15 8.99 -10.51
N SER A 105 -1.22 9.30 -9.78
CA SER A 105 -2.40 8.43 -9.70
C SER A 105 -3.18 8.35 -11.01
N LYS A 106 -3.15 9.41 -11.82
CA LYS A 106 -3.79 9.49 -13.13
C LYS A 106 -2.97 8.85 -14.26
N GLN A 107 -1.70 8.56 -14.02
CA GLN A 107 -0.90 7.82 -14.99
C GLN A 107 -1.40 6.35 -15.03
N PRO A 108 -1.50 5.74 -16.23
CA PRO A 108 -1.86 4.34 -16.32
C PRO A 108 -0.89 3.54 -15.43
N GLU A 109 -1.43 2.53 -14.74
CA GLU A 109 -0.65 1.67 -13.84
C GLU A 109 0.55 1.08 -14.59
N GLY A 110 1.64 1.84 -14.63
CA GLY A 110 2.94 1.25 -14.82
C GLY A 110 3.17 0.38 -13.57
N LYS A 111 3.54 -0.87 -13.79
CA LYS A 111 3.93 -1.77 -12.70
C LYS A 111 4.78 -0.99 -11.69
N THR A 112 4.33 -0.83 -10.46
CA THR A 112 5.03 -0.06 -9.43
C THR A 112 5.47 -0.97 -8.29
N GLY A 113 6.61 -0.68 -7.74
CA GLY A 113 7.13 -1.39 -6.58
C GLY A 113 7.27 -2.90 -6.83
N TYR A 114 6.59 -3.74 -6.03
CA TYR A 114 6.72 -5.19 -6.10
C TYR A 114 6.36 -5.80 -7.46
N GLU A 115 5.45 -5.17 -8.21
CA GLU A 115 5.04 -5.64 -9.54
C GLU A 115 6.11 -5.45 -10.61
N LEU A 116 7.05 -4.51 -10.39
CA LEU A 116 8.24 -4.33 -11.24
C LEU A 116 9.28 -5.43 -11.06
N LEU A 117 9.20 -6.17 -9.96
CA LEU A 117 10.15 -7.23 -9.67
C LEU A 117 9.84 -8.46 -10.52
N THR A 118 10.89 -9.02 -11.12
CA THR A 118 10.82 -10.34 -11.73
C THR A 118 10.57 -11.41 -10.68
N ALA A 119 10.15 -12.61 -11.07
CA ALA A 119 9.99 -13.73 -10.14
C ALA A 119 11.26 -13.95 -9.32
N ARG A 120 12.43 -13.93 -9.95
CA ARG A 120 13.72 -14.12 -9.28
C ARG A 120 14.06 -13.01 -8.29
N GLU A 121 13.76 -11.76 -8.64
CA GLU A 121 13.95 -10.62 -7.73
C GLU A 121 13.02 -10.69 -6.51
N ARG A 122 11.81 -11.23 -6.66
CA ARG A 122 10.87 -11.46 -5.54
C ARG A 122 11.39 -12.53 -4.59
N GLU A 123 11.90 -13.64 -5.09
CA GLU A 123 12.54 -14.69 -4.29
C GLU A 123 13.72 -14.11 -3.50
N VAL A 124 14.61 -13.36 -4.15
CA VAL A 124 15.74 -12.71 -3.49
C VAL A 124 15.26 -11.70 -2.44
N LEU A 125 14.24 -10.89 -2.72
CA LEU A 125 13.68 -9.94 -1.76
C LEU A 125 13.11 -10.66 -0.52
N GLN A 126 12.40 -11.77 -0.71
CA GLN A 126 11.85 -12.57 0.38
C GLN A 126 12.98 -13.10 1.27
N LEU A 127 13.98 -13.75 0.71
CA LEU A 127 15.11 -14.30 1.47
C LEU A 127 15.93 -13.20 2.18
N ILE A 128 16.06 -12.01 1.58
CA ILE A 128 16.64 -10.83 2.26
C ILE A 128 15.81 -10.45 3.48
N ALA A 129 14.50 -10.45 3.36
CA ALA A 129 13.58 -10.06 4.42
C ALA A 129 13.50 -11.11 5.54
N GLU A 130 13.68 -12.37 5.22
CA GLU A 130 13.85 -13.50 6.17
C GLU A 130 15.21 -13.46 6.90
N GLY A 131 16.10 -12.54 6.53
CA GLY A 131 17.36 -12.31 7.23
C GLY A 131 18.59 -13.01 6.66
N LEU A 132 18.47 -13.78 5.56
CA LEU A 132 19.57 -14.56 4.98
C LEU A 132 20.70 -13.66 4.48
N SER A 133 21.95 -14.09 4.64
CA SER A 133 23.12 -13.43 4.04
C SER A 133 23.16 -13.64 2.53
N ASN A 134 23.93 -12.82 1.81
CA ASN A 134 24.10 -13.00 0.35
C ASN A 134 24.63 -14.39 0.00
N GLN A 135 25.52 -14.95 0.83
CA GLN A 135 26.04 -16.31 0.64
C GLN A 135 24.93 -17.36 0.81
N ALA A 136 24.14 -17.27 1.89
CA ALA A 136 23.05 -18.19 2.14
C ALA A 136 21.97 -18.13 1.01
N ILE A 137 21.68 -16.93 0.51
CA ILE A 137 20.78 -16.75 -0.64
C ILE A 137 21.36 -17.39 -1.91
N ALA A 138 22.67 -17.23 -2.13
CA ALA A 138 23.34 -17.83 -3.28
C ALA A 138 23.28 -19.36 -3.23
N ASP A 139 23.51 -19.94 -2.07
CA ASP A 139 23.45 -21.38 -1.82
C ASP A 139 22.02 -21.91 -2.00
N GLU A 140 21.01 -21.25 -1.39
CA GLU A 140 19.59 -21.60 -1.47
C GLU A 140 19.07 -21.57 -2.92
N LEU A 141 19.46 -20.54 -3.66
CA LEU A 141 18.99 -20.31 -5.01
C LEU A 141 19.88 -20.95 -6.09
N VAL A 142 20.96 -21.62 -5.69
CA VAL A 142 21.96 -22.27 -6.59
C VAL A 142 22.50 -21.28 -7.64
N ILE A 143 22.93 -20.09 -7.20
CA ILE A 143 23.50 -19.04 -8.04
C ILE A 143 24.78 -18.47 -7.39
N SER A 144 25.53 -17.64 -8.12
CA SER A 144 26.69 -16.98 -7.54
C SER A 144 26.31 -15.85 -6.59
N VAL A 145 27.13 -15.56 -5.57
CA VAL A 145 26.98 -14.39 -4.69
C VAL A 145 26.93 -13.10 -5.52
N LYS A 146 27.72 -12.98 -6.56
CA LYS A 146 27.73 -11.85 -7.49
C LYS A 146 26.38 -11.67 -8.19
N THR A 147 25.70 -12.78 -8.50
CA THR A 147 24.34 -12.75 -9.10
C THR A 147 23.31 -12.24 -8.07
N VAL A 148 23.43 -12.66 -6.80
CA VAL A 148 22.58 -12.15 -5.71
C VAL A 148 22.77 -10.64 -5.52
N GLU A 149 24.00 -10.15 -5.56
CA GLU A 149 24.32 -8.73 -5.46
C GLU A 149 23.72 -7.93 -6.63
N ALA A 150 23.78 -8.46 -7.85
CA ALA A 150 23.17 -7.83 -9.01
C ALA A 150 21.63 -7.76 -8.86
N HIS A 151 20.98 -8.86 -8.44
CA HIS A 151 19.53 -8.84 -8.16
C HIS A 151 19.18 -7.82 -7.07
N ARG A 152 19.95 -7.78 -5.97
CA ARG A 152 19.75 -6.81 -4.89
C ARG A 152 19.86 -5.36 -5.40
N ALA A 153 20.84 -5.04 -6.23
CA ALA A 153 21.00 -3.71 -6.81
C ALA A 153 19.78 -3.32 -7.68
N HIS A 154 19.30 -4.24 -8.52
CA HIS A 154 18.09 -4.02 -9.32
C HIS A 154 16.84 -3.85 -8.47
N ILE A 155 16.68 -4.66 -7.42
CA ILE A 155 15.56 -4.54 -6.46
C ILE A 155 15.61 -3.16 -5.78
N MET A 156 16.77 -2.74 -5.27
CA MET A 156 16.95 -1.44 -4.64
C MET A 156 16.57 -0.28 -5.57
N THR A 157 16.99 -0.34 -6.84
CA THR A 157 16.63 0.66 -7.85
C THR A 157 15.12 0.66 -8.10
N LYS A 158 14.50 -0.50 -8.31
CA LYS A 158 13.07 -0.62 -8.62
C LYS A 158 12.16 -0.23 -7.45
N LEU A 159 12.61 -0.47 -6.21
CA LEU A 159 11.86 -0.15 -4.99
C LEU A 159 12.28 1.18 -4.36
N HIS A 160 13.19 1.93 -4.98
CA HIS A 160 13.77 3.16 -4.44
C HIS A 160 14.36 2.99 -3.03
N ALA A 161 14.86 1.79 -2.69
CA ALA A 161 15.47 1.48 -1.41
C ALA A 161 16.94 1.91 -1.39
N LYS A 162 17.39 2.52 -0.29
CA LYS A 162 18.77 3.01 -0.13
C LYS A 162 19.71 1.97 0.47
N ASN A 163 19.17 1.03 1.23
CA ASN A 163 19.93 0.03 1.96
C ASN A 163 19.10 -1.25 2.19
N ARG A 164 19.73 -2.27 2.79
CA ARG A 164 19.08 -3.54 3.12
C ARG A 164 17.90 -3.38 4.07
N THR A 165 18.02 -2.49 5.04
CA THR A 165 16.96 -2.23 6.03
C THR A 165 15.69 -1.71 5.38
N ASP A 166 15.82 -0.87 4.34
CA ASP A 166 14.68 -0.37 3.58
C ASP A 166 13.96 -1.50 2.83
N LEU A 167 14.71 -2.48 2.28
CA LEU A 167 14.13 -3.68 1.65
C LEU A 167 13.34 -4.52 2.65
N ILE A 168 13.90 -4.74 3.85
CA ILE A 168 13.24 -5.49 4.92
C ILE A 168 11.95 -4.77 5.36
N ARG A 169 12.01 -3.46 5.60
CA ARG A 169 10.83 -2.66 5.94
C ARG A 169 9.77 -2.72 4.84
N TYR A 170 10.18 -2.67 3.58
CA TYR A 170 9.28 -2.79 2.45
C TYR A 170 8.57 -4.15 2.45
N ALA A 171 9.32 -5.25 2.64
CA ALA A 171 8.78 -6.60 2.68
C ALA A 171 7.78 -6.80 3.83
N ILE A 172 8.09 -6.28 5.03
CA ILE A 172 7.19 -6.32 6.19
C ILE A 172 5.91 -5.54 5.90
N ARG A 173 6.01 -4.31 5.40
CA ARG A 173 4.84 -3.48 5.06
C ARG A 173 3.94 -4.12 4.00
N ARG A 174 4.53 -4.88 3.10
CA ARG A 174 3.80 -5.62 2.05
C ARG A 174 3.27 -6.97 2.51
N GLY A 175 3.58 -7.40 3.74
CA GLY A 175 3.17 -8.71 4.24
C GLY A 175 3.89 -9.88 3.54
N ILE A 176 5.05 -9.64 2.91
CA ILE A 176 5.89 -10.70 2.32
C ILE A 176 6.49 -11.57 3.42
N VAL A 177 6.85 -10.94 4.55
CA VAL A 177 7.30 -11.61 5.77
C VAL A 177 6.55 -11.04 6.96
N SER A 178 6.24 -11.89 7.94
CA SER A 178 5.67 -11.49 9.22
C SER A 178 6.78 -11.12 10.20
N LEU A 179 6.50 -10.17 11.12
CA LEU A 179 7.37 -9.87 12.26
C LEU A 179 7.30 -10.98 13.32
N ASP A 180 6.17 -11.68 13.39
CA ASP A 180 6.02 -12.88 14.19
C ASP A 180 6.68 -14.02 13.41
N GLY A 181 7.84 -14.48 13.88
CA GLY A 181 8.54 -15.62 13.30
C GLY A 181 7.61 -16.83 13.18
N PRO A 182 7.99 -17.89 12.43
CA PRO A 182 7.16 -19.07 12.30
C PRO A 182 6.78 -19.55 13.72
N GLU A 183 5.46 -19.59 14.00
CA GLU A 183 4.96 -20.14 15.26
C GLU A 183 5.69 -21.45 15.53
N ALA A 184 6.42 -21.50 16.62
CA ALA A 184 7.03 -22.73 17.09
C ALA A 184 5.89 -23.76 17.25
N MET A 185 5.87 -24.75 16.38
CA MET A 185 4.91 -25.85 16.52
C MET A 185 5.05 -26.42 17.93
N PRO A 186 3.96 -26.58 18.68
CA PRO A 186 4.03 -27.19 19.99
C PRO A 186 4.61 -28.60 19.83
N GLU A 187 5.72 -28.86 20.50
CA GLU A 187 6.28 -30.20 20.62
C GLU A 187 5.20 -31.14 21.17
N ARG A 188 4.94 -32.21 20.45
CA ARG A 188 4.07 -33.30 20.90
C ARG A 188 4.88 -34.28 21.75
#